data_fc6863f4b835018812daaeaeb598a4f9
#
_entry.id   fc6863f4b835018812daaeaeb598a4f9
#
_cell.length_a   1.000
_cell.length_b   1.000
_cell.length_c   1.000
_cell.angle_alpha   90.00
_cell.angle_beta   90.00
_cell.angle_gamma   90.00
#
_symmetry.space_group_name_H-M   'P 1'
#
loop_
_entity.id
_entity.type
_entity.pdbx_description
1 polymer ?
#
loop_
_entity_poly.entity_id
_entity_poly.type
_entity_poly.pdbx_seq_one_letter_code
_entity_poly.pdbx_strand_id
1 'polypeptide(L)'
;ALRATGRPIVYSICEWGGRKPWLWAAQAGGHLWRTTGDIWDNWNNGTVSYKNGIDRIGFEMQRGLERYAGPSRWNDPDMLIVGMGGKGNTADGTGCTPDEYRTHFSLWCMLAAPLMIGCDVRNMDTSTFEILSNKEVIALDQDELGAQGFGVITTNRTEIYKKPLMFGDLGVGVFNRNGETTRTRLF
;
A
#
# COMPACT_ATOMS: atom_id res chain seq x y z
N ALA A 1 -28.19 0.22 -9.42
CA ALA A 1 -27.89 1.22 -10.47
C ALA A 1 -26.70 0.78 -11.33
N LEU A 2 -25.46 0.57 -10.78
CA LEU A 2 -24.27 0.25 -11.59
C LEU A 2 -24.44 -1.02 -12.45
N ARG A 3 -24.94 -2.11 -11.88
CA ARG A 3 -25.19 -3.36 -12.64
C ARG A 3 -26.20 -3.20 -13.78
N ALA A 4 -27.14 -2.27 -13.66
CA ALA A 4 -28.16 -2.03 -14.68
C ALA A 4 -27.61 -1.33 -15.95
N THR A 5 -26.38 -0.85 -15.93
CA THR A 5 -25.74 -0.22 -17.10
C THR A 5 -25.27 -1.22 -18.14
N GLY A 6 -25.16 -2.51 -17.78
CA GLY A 6 -24.60 -3.56 -18.64
C GLY A 6 -23.10 -3.43 -18.92
N ARG A 7 -22.39 -2.49 -18.29
CA ARG A 7 -20.95 -2.26 -18.46
C ARG A 7 -20.15 -2.93 -17.32
N PRO A 8 -18.98 -3.47 -17.59
CA PRO A 8 -18.05 -3.87 -16.53
C PRO A 8 -17.58 -2.61 -15.79
N ILE A 9 -17.79 -2.58 -14.47
CA ILE A 9 -17.42 -1.45 -13.61
C ILE A 9 -16.67 -1.99 -12.40
N VAL A 10 -15.47 -1.48 -12.17
CA VAL A 10 -14.75 -1.67 -10.91
C VAL A 10 -15.33 -0.66 -9.91
N TYR A 11 -15.92 -1.18 -8.83
CA TYR A 11 -16.55 -0.34 -7.81
C TYR A 11 -15.61 -0.21 -6.61
N SER A 12 -15.06 0.98 -6.42
CA SER A 12 -14.27 1.39 -5.27
C SER A 12 -15.15 2.06 -4.22
N ILE A 13 -15.09 1.57 -2.98
CA ILE A 13 -15.85 2.11 -1.86
C ILE A 13 -14.91 2.94 -0.99
N CYS A 14 -15.22 4.22 -0.79
CA CYS A 14 -14.43 5.13 0.03
C CYS A 14 -15.23 5.58 1.26
N GLU A 15 -14.89 5.00 2.42
CA GLU A 15 -15.44 5.41 3.72
C GLU A 15 -14.37 5.41 4.83
N TRP A 16 -13.10 5.46 4.42
CA TRP A 16 -11.90 5.64 5.26
C TRP A 16 -11.71 4.58 6.36
N GLY A 17 -12.28 3.40 6.19
CA GLY A 17 -12.17 2.32 7.17
C GLY A 17 -13.08 2.49 8.40
N GLY A 18 -13.83 3.58 8.51
CA GLY A 18 -14.61 3.94 9.69
C GLY A 18 -15.65 2.90 10.09
N ARG A 19 -16.27 2.25 9.12
CA ARG A 19 -17.26 1.17 9.33
C ARG A 19 -16.72 -0.22 9.01
N LYS A 20 -15.41 -0.39 8.98
CA LYS A 20 -14.74 -1.66 8.66
C LYS A 20 -15.22 -2.25 7.33
N PRO A 21 -15.02 -1.56 6.19
CA PRO A 21 -15.58 -1.95 4.90
C PRO A 21 -15.15 -3.35 4.46
N TRP A 22 -13.99 -3.84 4.90
CA TRP A 22 -13.55 -5.21 4.66
C TRP A 22 -14.52 -6.29 5.15
N LEU A 23 -15.47 -5.96 6.05
CA LEU A 23 -16.46 -6.91 6.54
C LEU A 23 -17.72 -7.01 5.65
N TRP A 24 -18.02 -5.98 4.86
CA TRP A 24 -19.31 -5.89 4.16
C TRP A 24 -19.22 -5.42 2.70
N ALA A 25 -18.16 -4.72 2.31
CA ALA A 25 -18.08 -4.05 1.01
C ALA A 25 -18.17 -5.02 -0.18
N ALA A 26 -17.57 -6.21 -0.08
CA ALA A 26 -17.68 -7.24 -1.10
C ALA A 26 -19.13 -7.68 -1.33
N GLN A 27 -19.91 -7.85 -0.26
CA GLN A 27 -21.33 -8.18 -0.35
C GLN A 27 -22.16 -7.07 -0.97
N ALA A 28 -21.77 -5.81 -0.75
CA ALA A 28 -22.37 -4.64 -1.40
C ALA A 28 -21.98 -4.51 -2.89
N GLY A 29 -21.10 -5.37 -3.40
CA GLY A 29 -20.61 -5.38 -4.79
C GLY A 29 -19.36 -4.53 -5.01
N GLY A 30 -18.66 -4.14 -3.93
CA GLY A 30 -17.36 -3.48 -4.00
C GLY A 30 -16.26 -4.44 -4.41
N HIS A 31 -15.33 -3.96 -5.23
CA HIS A 31 -14.14 -4.71 -5.68
C HIS A 31 -12.88 -4.28 -4.90
N LEU A 32 -12.88 -3.07 -4.40
CA LEU A 32 -11.86 -2.52 -3.51
C LEU A 32 -12.51 -1.54 -2.54
N TRP A 33 -11.85 -1.29 -1.42
CA TRP A 33 -12.36 -0.38 -0.40
C TRP A 33 -11.23 0.26 0.41
N ARG A 34 -11.37 1.56 0.65
CA ARG A 34 -10.43 2.31 1.50
C ARG A 34 -10.44 1.79 2.93
N THR A 35 -9.28 1.40 3.39
CA THR A 35 -9.08 0.87 4.76
C THR A 35 -8.70 1.96 5.77
N THR A 36 -8.28 3.13 5.26
CA THR A 36 -7.73 4.23 6.06
C THR A 36 -8.23 5.58 5.56
N GLY A 37 -8.08 6.62 6.35
CA GLY A 37 -8.15 8.01 5.88
C GLY A 37 -7.09 8.31 4.84
N ASP A 38 -7.11 9.54 4.28
CA ASP A 38 -6.23 9.92 3.17
C ASP A 38 -4.76 9.87 3.57
N ILE A 39 -3.94 9.35 2.65
CA ILE A 39 -2.50 9.32 2.80
C ILE A 39 -1.91 10.73 2.60
N TRP A 40 -0.91 11.06 3.39
CA TRP A 40 -0.14 12.29 3.28
C TRP A 40 1.27 11.97 2.79
N ASP A 41 1.86 12.90 2.03
CA ASP A 41 3.22 12.77 1.51
C ASP A 41 4.26 13.02 2.62
N ASN A 42 4.32 12.06 3.55
CA ASN A 42 5.30 12.01 4.62
C ASN A 42 5.40 10.61 5.20
N TRP A 43 6.55 10.31 5.79
CA TRP A 43 6.79 9.02 6.42
C TRP A 43 5.96 8.85 7.69
N ASN A 44 6.17 9.75 8.65
CA ASN A 44 5.52 9.69 9.95
C ASN A 44 5.10 11.09 10.40
N ASN A 45 3.86 11.25 10.83
CA ASN A 45 3.29 12.55 11.22
C ASN A 45 3.28 12.79 12.73
N GLY A 46 3.98 11.97 13.49
CA GLY A 46 3.89 12.04 14.95
C GLY A 46 2.49 11.74 15.47
N THR A 47 1.98 12.58 16.35
CA THR A 47 0.70 12.37 17.07
C THR A 47 -0.54 12.91 16.37
N VAL A 48 -0.42 13.49 15.19
CA VAL A 48 -1.58 14.10 14.50
C VAL A 48 -2.36 13.02 13.76
N SER A 49 -3.45 12.57 14.36
CA SER A 49 -4.20 11.37 13.98
C SER A 49 -4.84 11.40 12.59
N TYR A 50 -5.08 12.57 12.02
CA TYR A 50 -5.66 12.72 10.67
C TYR A 50 -4.62 12.85 9.56
N LYS A 51 -3.35 13.07 9.91
CA LYS A 51 -2.24 13.16 8.95
C LYS A 51 -1.58 11.79 8.81
N ASN A 52 -2.10 10.95 7.96
CA ASN A 52 -1.65 9.57 7.85
C ASN A 52 -0.42 9.45 6.94
N GLY A 53 0.75 9.22 7.50
CA GLY A 53 1.97 8.88 6.76
C GLY A 53 2.06 7.40 6.40
N ILE A 54 3.05 7.08 5.55
CA ILE A 54 3.31 5.73 5.03
C ILE A 54 3.48 4.72 6.18
N ASP A 55 4.26 5.10 7.19
CA ASP A 55 4.60 4.26 8.34
C ASP A 55 3.35 3.71 9.03
N ARG A 56 2.39 4.58 9.30
CA ARG A 56 1.15 4.21 9.96
C ARG A 56 0.18 3.48 9.04
N ILE A 57 -0.09 4.04 7.85
CA ILE A 57 -1.06 3.47 6.91
C ILE A 57 -0.65 2.07 6.46
N GLY A 58 0.61 1.92 6.07
CA GLY A 58 1.10 0.67 5.48
C GLY A 58 1.41 -0.40 6.52
N PHE A 59 2.20 -0.06 7.55
CA PHE A 59 2.67 -1.07 8.49
C PHE A 59 1.71 -1.35 9.64
N GLU A 60 1.00 -0.33 10.14
CA GLU A 60 0.18 -0.51 11.33
C GLU A 60 -1.28 -0.82 11.01
N MET A 61 -1.87 -0.02 10.12
CA MET A 61 -3.32 -0.09 9.87
C MET A 61 -3.73 -1.24 8.95
N GLN A 62 -2.79 -1.87 8.22
CA GLN A 62 -3.09 -3.04 7.37
C GLN A 62 -2.96 -4.38 8.10
N ARG A 63 -2.50 -4.40 9.34
CA ARG A 63 -2.34 -5.65 10.12
C ARG A 63 -3.68 -6.34 10.35
N GLY A 64 -3.74 -7.64 10.02
CA GLY A 64 -4.93 -8.47 10.20
C GLY A 64 -6.00 -8.27 9.12
N LEU A 65 -5.75 -7.45 8.10
CA LEU A 65 -6.66 -7.25 6.99
C LEU A 65 -6.43 -8.24 5.84
N GLU A 66 -5.31 -8.95 5.80
CA GLU A 66 -4.95 -9.90 4.75
C GLU A 66 -6.00 -10.98 4.50
N ARG A 67 -6.71 -11.42 5.53
CA ARG A 67 -7.77 -12.43 5.42
C ARG A 67 -9.02 -11.95 4.67
N TYR A 68 -9.16 -10.65 4.44
CA TYR A 68 -10.30 -10.06 3.73
C TYR A 68 -9.97 -9.75 2.28
N ALA A 69 -8.68 -9.70 1.93
CA ALA A 69 -8.20 -9.46 0.58
C ALA A 69 -8.24 -10.73 -0.29
N GLY A 70 -8.26 -10.51 -1.59
CA GLY A 70 -8.21 -11.56 -2.61
C GLY A 70 -8.75 -11.05 -3.95
N PRO A 71 -8.80 -11.89 -5.00
CA PRO A 71 -9.31 -11.48 -6.30
C PRO A 71 -10.68 -10.83 -6.22
N SER A 72 -10.80 -9.64 -6.80
CA SER A 72 -11.99 -8.78 -6.75
C SER A 72 -12.41 -8.30 -5.35
N ARG A 73 -11.51 -8.36 -4.40
CA ARG A 73 -11.71 -7.93 -3.00
C ARG A 73 -10.40 -7.34 -2.47
N TRP A 74 -10.13 -6.08 -2.74
CA TRP A 74 -8.84 -5.47 -2.45
C TRP A 74 -8.95 -4.48 -1.28
N ASN A 75 -8.10 -4.64 -0.28
CA ASN A 75 -7.87 -3.60 0.71
C ASN A 75 -7.10 -2.45 0.05
N ASP A 76 -7.63 -1.25 0.18
CA ASP A 76 -7.06 -0.05 -0.42
C ASP A 76 -6.53 0.88 0.69
N PRO A 77 -5.21 0.90 0.92
CA PRO A 77 -4.61 1.81 1.90
C PRO A 77 -4.44 3.25 1.39
N ASP A 78 -4.98 3.55 0.24
CA ASP A 78 -4.87 4.78 -0.55
C ASP A 78 -3.83 4.72 -1.67
N MET A 79 -3.84 5.76 -2.48
CA MET A 79 -3.01 5.92 -3.68
C MET A 79 -1.51 5.94 -3.36
N LEU A 80 -0.71 5.80 -4.41
CA LEU A 80 0.73 5.99 -4.33
C LEU A 80 1.08 7.48 -4.32
N ILE A 81 1.88 7.89 -3.33
CA ILE A 81 2.41 9.27 -3.23
C ILE A 81 3.84 9.38 -3.77
N VAL A 82 4.39 8.31 -4.35
CA VAL A 82 5.73 8.28 -4.95
C VAL A 82 5.88 9.39 -5.96
N GLY A 83 6.90 10.23 -5.80
CA GLY A 83 7.22 11.33 -6.70
C GLY A 83 6.35 12.57 -6.53
N MET A 84 5.52 12.66 -5.49
CA MET A 84 4.76 13.89 -5.21
C MET A 84 5.66 15.05 -4.73
N GLY A 85 6.74 14.76 -4.02
CA GLY A 85 7.73 15.75 -3.62
C GLY A 85 7.17 16.93 -2.85
N GLY A 86 6.25 16.68 -1.91
CA GLY A 86 5.61 17.71 -1.11
C GLY A 86 4.48 18.49 -1.80
N LYS A 87 4.09 18.11 -3.02
CA LYS A 87 3.04 18.81 -3.78
C LYS A 87 1.62 18.38 -3.41
N GLY A 88 1.47 17.29 -2.66
CA GLY A 88 0.19 16.83 -2.14
C GLY A 88 -0.05 17.27 -0.71
N ASN A 89 -0.91 16.55 0.00
CA ASN A 89 -1.04 16.71 1.44
C ASN A 89 0.28 16.32 2.10
N THR A 90 0.86 17.22 2.87
CA THR A 90 2.15 17.02 3.56
C THR A 90 2.12 17.69 4.92
N ALA A 91 2.95 17.24 5.86
CA ALA A 91 3.02 17.81 7.18
C ALA A 91 3.77 19.17 7.20
N ASP A 92 4.81 19.28 6.37
CA ASP A 92 5.77 20.40 6.37
C ASP A 92 6.13 20.93 4.98
N GLY A 93 5.54 20.38 3.92
CA GLY A 93 5.80 20.80 2.54
C GLY A 93 7.00 20.13 1.88
N THR A 94 7.71 19.21 2.55
CA THR A 94 8.93 18.60 1.99
C THR A 94 8.66 17.28 1.23
N GLY A 95 7.65 16.53 1.60
CA GLY A 95 7.39 15.19 1.06
C GLY A 95 8.35 14.12 1.60
N CYS A 96 8.22 12.92 1.05
CA CYS A 96 9.06 11.77 1.43
C CYS A 96 10.40 11.77 0.69
N THR A 97 11.39 11.13 1.30
CA THR A 97 12.67 10.83 0.65
C THR A 97 12.52 9.71 -0.41
N PRO A 98 13.49 9.56 -1.34
CA PRO A 98 13.47 8.46 -2.32
C PRO A 98 13.40 7.07 -1.67
N ASP A 99 14.04 6.85 -0.52
CA ASP A 99 14.02 5.57 0.18
C ASP A 99 12.67 5.30 0.85
N GLU A 100 12.00 6.32 1.37
CA GLU A 100 10.64 6.22 1.88
C GLU A 100 9.64 5.94 0.76
N TYR A 101 9.78 6.58 -0.40
CA TYR A 101 8.98 6.27 -1.58
C TYR A 101 9.21 4.84 -2.09
N ARG A 102 10.45 4.35 -2.10
CA ARG A 102 10.76 2.97 -2.47
C ARG A 102 10.12 1.98 -1.48
N THR A 103 10.19 2.29 -0.19
CA THR A 103 9.55 1.49 0.86
C THR A 103 8.02 1.49 0.69
N HIS A 104 7.43 2.64 0.44
CA HIS A 104 6.00 2.78 0.16
C HIS A 104 5.55 1.90 -1.00
N PHE A 105 6.17 2.03 -2.16
CA PHE A 105 5.84 1.25 -3.34
C PHE A 105 5.99 -0.26 -3.10
N SER A 106 7.12 -0.67 -2.53
CA SER A 106 7.39 -2.08 -2.24
C SER A 106 6.37 -2.67 -1.25
N LEU A 107 5.99 -1.90 -0.23
CA LEU A 107 4.99 -2.35 0.73
C LEU A 107 3.61 -2.46 0.09
N TRP A 108 3.17 -1.51 -0.75
CA TRP A 108 1.89 -1.60 -1.46
C TRP A 108 1.83 -2.81 -2.36
N CYS A 109 2.92 -3.14 -3.06
CA CYS A 109 3.03 -4.36 -3.85
C CYS A 109 2.93 -5.64 -2.99
N MET A 110 3.58 -5.65 -1.83
CA MET A 110 3.42 -6.77 -0.88
C MET A 110 1.98 -6.89 -0.37
N LEU A 111 1.30 -5.77 -0.17
CA LEU A 111 -0.09 -5.74 0.30
C LEU A 111 -1.12 -6.09 -0.78
N ALA A 112 -0.73 -6.28 -2.04
CA ALA A 112 -1.64 -6.40 -3.19
C ALA A 112 -2.63 -5.21 -3.24
N ALA A 113 -2.13 -4.02 -2.95
CA ALA A 113 -2.92 -2.80 -2.89
C ALA A 113 -3.09 -2.19 -4.29
N PRO A 114 -4.19 -1.48 -4.57
CA PRO A 114 -4.35 -0.78 -5.84
C PRO A 114 -3.20 0.21 -6.09
N LEU A 115 -2.45 0.03 -7.18
CA LEU A 115 -1.29 0.89 -7.52
C LEU A 115 -1.75 2.12 -8.32
N MET A 116 -2.45 3.05 -7.66
CA MET A 116 -2.95 4.29 -8.27
C MET A 116 -1.91 5.40 -8.11
N ILE A 117 -1.26 5.80 -9.20
CA ILE A 117 -0.19 6.82 -9.21
C ILE A 117 -0.78 8.20 -8.95
N GLY A 118 -0.22 8.92 -7.95
CA GLY A 118 -0.65 10.26 -7.55
C GLY A 118 0.20 11.41 -8.09
N CYS A 119 1.42 11.15 -8.57
CA CYS A 119 2.30 12.19 -9.11
C CYS A 119 1.95 12.56 -10.56
N ASP A 120 2.51 13.68 -11.05
CA ASP A 120 2.43 14.05 -12.47
C ASP A 120 3.35 13.15 -13.30
N VAL A 121 2.77 12.17 -13.97
CA VAL A 121 3.50 11.18 -14.79
C VAL A 121 4.30 11.79 -15.96
N ARG A 122 4.00 13.03 -16.36
CA ARG A 122 4.71 13.75 -17.43
C ARG A 122 6.05 14.34 -16.97
N ASN A 123 6.22 14.50 -15.65
CA ASN A 123 7.35 15.17 -15.03
C ASN A 123 8.00 14.31 -13.93
N MET A 124 8.07 13.00 -14.13
CA MET A 124 8.78 12.11 -13.22
C MET A 124 10.28 12.35 -13.30
N ASP A 125 10.94 12.42 -12.16
CA ASP A 125 12.40 12.29 -12.10
C ASP A 125 12.83 10.81 -12.28
N THR A 126 14.12 10.59 -12.45
CA THR A 126 14.67 9.26 -12.69
C THR A 126 14.34 8.30 -11.54
N SER A 127 14.48 8.75 -10.30
CA SER A 127 14.21 7.92 -9.11
C SER A 127 12.74 7.49 -9.03
N THR A 128 11.82 8.42 -9.26
CA THR A 128 10.38 8.15 -9.32
C THR A 128 10.04 7.13 -10.40
N PHE A 129 10.61 7.33 -11.61
CA PHE A 129 10.40 6.40 -12.72
C PHE A 129 10.94 5.00 -12.41
N GLU A 130 12.15 4.88 -11.88
CA GLU A 130 12.75 3.60 -11.51
C GLU A 130 11.93 2.85 -10.45
N ILE A 131 11.39 3.55 -9.47
CA ILE A 131 10.53 2.95 -8.45
C ILE A 131 9.24 2.45 -9.07
N LEU A 132 8.51 3.30 -9.77
CA LEU A 132 7.17 3.00 -10.29
C LEU A 132 7.17 2.03 -11.49
N SER A 133 8.31 1.86 -12.17
CA SER A 133 8.45 0.94 -13.31
C SER A 133 9.18 -0.36 -12.99
N ASN A 134 9.47 -0.64 -11.73
CA ASN A 134 10.18 -1.86 -11.32
C ASN A 134 9.29 -3.10 -11.54
N LYS A 135 9.58 -3.81 -12.61
CA LYS A 135 8.78 -4.96 -13.07
C LYS A 135 8.74 -6.12 -12.07
N GLU A 136 9.85 -6.36 -11.35
CA GLU A 136 9.92 -7.45 -10.38
C GLU A 136 9.02 -7.17 -9.17
N VAL A 137 9.05 -5.94 -8.66
CA VAL A 137 8.20 -5.53 -7.56
C VAL A 137 6.73 -5.47 -7.97
N ILE A 138 6.43 -4.97 -9.19
CA ILE A 138 5.08 -5.00 -9.75
C ILE A 138 4.56 -6.43 -9.90
N ALA A 139 5.41 -7.38 -10.31
CA ALA A 139 5.01 -8.79 -10.45
C ALA A 139 4.54 -9.40 -9.13
N LEU A 140 5.07 -8.97 -7.98
CA LEU A 140 4.55 -9.38 -6.67
C LEU A 140 3.12 -8.88 -6.44
N ASP A 141 2.82 -7.64 -6.85
CA ASP A 141 1.47 -7.08 -6.74
C ASP A 141 0.48 -7.79 -7.65
N GLN A 142 0.88 -8.01 -8.88
CA GLN A 142 0.06 -8.56 -9.97
C GLN A 142 -0.01 -10.10 -9.99
N ASP A 143 0.51 -10.76 -8.95
CA ASP A 143 0.44 -12.22 -8.84
C ASP A 143 -1.01 -12.71 -8.82
N GLU A 144 -1.32 -13.74 -9.63
CA GLU A 144 -2.68 -14.23 -9.88
C GLU A 144 -3.38 -14.78 -8.63
N LEU A 145 -2.64 -15.22 -7.60
CA LEU A 145 -3.23 -15.63 -6.32
C LEU A 145 -3.96 -14.46 -5.65
N GLY A 146 -3.52 -13.22 -5.90
CA GLY A 146 -4.11 -12.02 -5.32
C GLY A 146 -4.08 -11.96 -3.81
N ALA A 147 -3.19 -12.70 -3.16
CA ALA A 147 -3.08 -12.73 -1.71
C ALA A 147 -2.38 -11.47 -1.20
N GLN A 148 -2.92 -10.86 -0.17
CA GLN A 148 -2.24 -9.78 0.55
C GLN A 148 -1.13 -10.37 1.43
N GLY A 149 0.07 -9.77 1.37
CA GLY A 149 1.16 -10.09 2.27
C GLY A 149 0.89 -9.60 3.70
N PHE A 150 1.55 -10.22 4.65
CA PHE A 150 1.41 -9.91 6.08
C PHE A 150 2.75 -9.92 6.80
N GLY A 151 2.85 -9.11 7.85
CA GLY A 151 4.04 -9.07 8.70
C GLY A 151 4.16 -10.32 9.58
N VAL A 152 5.32 -10.96 9.56
CA VAL A 152 5.60 -12.17 10.35
C VAL A 152 6.59 -11.93 11.48
N ILE A 153 7.47 -10.94 11.34
CA ILE A 153 8.47 -10.56 12.35
C ILE A 153 8.51 -9.05 12.43
N THR A 154 8.49 -8.54 13.67
CA THR A 154 8.71 -7.13 13.95
C THR A 154 9.73 -7.05 15.10
N THR A 155 10.95 -6.58 14.83
CA THR A 155 12.00 -6.37 15.83
C THR A 155 12.73 -5.07 15.53
N ASN A 156 12.93 -4.22 16.55
CA ASN A 156 13.66 -2.96 16.39
C ASN A 156 13.27 -2.14 15.15
N ARG A 157 11.97 -2.03 14.87
CA ARG A 157 11.41 -1.36 13.69
C ARG A 157 11.89 -1.96 12.34
N THR A 158 12.38 -3.18 12.33
CA THR A 158 12.55 -3.98 11.11
C THR A 158 11.38 -4.95 11.01
N GLU A 159 10.69 -4.93 9.89
CA GLU A 159 9.55 -5.81 9.64
C GLU A 159 9.83 -6.74 8.47
N ILE A 160 9.51 -8.01 8.66
CA ILE A 160 9.58 -9.03 7.61
C ILE A 160 8.16 -9.39 7.23
N TYR A 161 7.85 -9.21 5.96
CA TYR A 161 6.57 -9.56 5.35
C TYR A 161 6.71 -10.83 4.52
N LYS A 162 5.68 -11.64 4.55
CA LYS A 162 5.49 -12.78 3.64
C LYS A 162 4.24 -12.57 2.80
N LYS A 163 4.36 -12.85 1.49
CA LYS A 163 3.23 -12.81 0.54
C LYS A 163 3.19 -14.15 -0.18
N PRO A 164 2.14 -14.95 0.06
CA PRO A 164 1.92 -16.15 -0.76
C PRO A 164 1.70 -15.75 -2.22
N LEU A 165 2.32 -16.49 -3.12
CA LEU A 165 2.22 -16.32 -4.55
C LEU A 165 1.65 -17.57 -5.21
N MET A 166 1.24 -17.43 -6.46
CA MET A 166 0.73 -18.54 -7.25
C MET A 166 1.80 -19.66 -7.33
N PHE A 167 1.36 -20.90 -7.49
CA PHE A 167 2.20 -22.10 -7.57
C PHE A 167 2.98 -22.46 -6.30
N GLY A 168 2.70 -21.84 -5.17
CA GLY A 168 3.33 -22.11 -3.89
C GLY A 168 4.62 -21.32 -3.64
N ASP A 169 4.94 -20.38 -4.50
CA ASP A 169 6.04 -19.44 -4.30
C ASP A 169 5.76 -18.46 -3.16
N LEU A 170 6.81 -17.81 -2.68
CA LEU A 170 6.73 -16.91 -1.55
C LEU A 170 7.50 -15.61 -1.82
N GLY A 171 6.80 -14.48 -1.85
CA GLY A 171 7.41 -13.17 -1.78
C GLY A 171 7.85 -12.83 -0.35
N VAL A 172 9.08 -12.36 -0.18
CA VAL A 172 9.58 -11.91 1.12
C VAL A 172 10.04 -10.46 1.02
N GLY A 173 9.43 -9.59 1.83
CA GLY A 173 9.82 -8.19 1.97
C GLY A 173 10.50 -7.96 3.32
N VAL A 174 11.66 -7.29 3.31
CA VAL A 174 12.38 -6.88 4.52
C VAL A 174 12.40 -5.35 4.55
N PHE A 175 11.76 -4.78 5.55
CA PHE A 175 11.59 -3.34 5.67
C PHE A 175 12.32 -2.82 6.91
N ASN A 176 13.30 -1.95 6.68
CA ASN A 176 13.96 -1.22 7.75
C ASN A 176 13.25 0.13 7.96
N ARG A 177 12.54 0.26 9.07
CA ARG A 177 11.84 1.50 9.46
C ARG A 177 12.68 2.41 10.35
N ASN A 178 13.97 2.12 10.50
CA ASN A 178 14.91 2.96 11.23
C ASN A 178 15.60 3.94 10.28
N GLY A 179 16.09 5.04 10.81
CA GLY A 179 16.97 5.96 10.10
C GLY A 179 18.41 5.45 9.90
N GLU A 180 18.73 4.27 10.42
CA GLU A 180 20.08 3.68 10.40
C GLU A 180 20.07 2.27 9.81
N THR A 181 21.25 1.84 9.33
CA THR A 181 21.45 0.48 8.83
C THR A 181 21.23 -0.55 9.93
N THR A 182 20.41 -1.54 9.66
CA THR A 182 20.08 -2.61 10.60
C THR A 182 20.44 -3.98 10.02
N ARG A 183 20.99 -4.86 10.83
CA ARG A 183 21.21 -6.27 10.46
C ARG A 183 20.02 -7.10 10.95
N THR A 184 19.49 -7.92 10.06
CA THR A 184 18.43 -8.90 10.40
C THR A 184 18.79 -10.27 9.82
N ARG A 185 18.19 -11.32 10.38
CA ARG A 185 18.32 -12.69 9.86
C ARG A 185 16.97 -13.11 9.28
N LEU A 186 17.02 -13.69 8.10
CA LEU A 186 15.91 -14.42 7.52
C LEU A 186 16.06 -15.89 7.92
N PHE A 187 15.04 -16.46 8.50
CA PHE A 187 14.97 -17.85 8.92
C PHE A 187 14.35 -18.72 7.84
#